data_f4ec2de1818a5f37e718afe1f6da310d
#
_entry.id   f4ec2de1818a5f37e718afe1f6da310d
#
_cell.length_a   1.000
_cell.length_b   1.000
_cell.length_c   1.000
_cell.angle_alpha   90.00
_cell.angle_beta   90.00
_cell.angle_gamma   90.00
#
_symmetry.space_group_name_H-M   'P 1'
#
loop_
_entity.id
_entity.type
_entity.pdbx_description
1 polymer ?
#
loop_
_entity_poly.entity_id
_entity_poly.type
_entity_poly.pdbx_seq_one_letter_code
_entity_poly.pdbx_strand_id
1 'polypeptide(L)'
;MCRRNSLKTFIGEICIIMDTITMEIFIGVLKIFSFVVPVLVSVALLVYLERKVLGAVQLRRGPNVVGPFGILQSFADVIKLITKENLLPSSSNKFLFIFAPMLTLILSLIAWAVIPVSSTYVIANINIGILYLFAVSSFGVYGVIIAGWASNS
;
A
#
# COMPACT_ATOMS: atom_id res chain seq x y z
N MET A 1 10.56 -25.81 -48.57
CA MET A 1 9.20 -25.79 -47.96
C MET A 1 9.20 -26.13 -46.47
N CYS A 2 10.15 -26.85 -45.94
CA CYS A 2 10.23 -27.27 -44.51
C CYS A 2 10.53 -26.16 -43.51
N ARG A 3 11.31 -25.14 -43.86
CA ARG A 3 11.76 -24.06 -42.95
C ARG A 3 10.67 -23.07 -42.52
N ARG A 4 9.59 -22.91 -43.30
CA ARG A 4 8.51 -21.93 -43.03
C ARG A 4 7.51 -22.47 -41.96
N ASN A 5 7.40 -23.79 -41.79
CA ASN A 5 6.53 -24.38 -40.78
C ASN A 5 7.15 -24.37 -39.37
N SER A 6 8.47 -24.51 -39.27
CA SER A 6 9.21 -24.42 -38.00
C SER A 6 9.16 -23.01 -37.38
N LEU A 7 9.21 -21.97 -38.21
CA LEU A 7 9.08 -20.58 -37.74
C LEU A 7 7.66 -20.26 -37.21
N LYS A 8 6.62 -20.80 -37.87
CA LYS A 8 5.23 -20.59 -37.43
C LYS A 8 4.92 -21.30 -36.11
N THR A 9 5.46 -22.50 -35.90
CA THR A 9 5.33 -23.21 -34.62
C THR A 9 6.09 -22.47 -33.51
N PHE A 10 7.29 -22.00 -33.77
CA PHE A 10 8.10 -21.25 -32.80
C PHE A 10 7.43 -19.92 -32.40
N ILE A 11 6.86 -19.17 -33.36
CA ILE A 11 6.10 -17.95 -33.08
C ILE A 11 4.81 -18.27 -32.28
N GLY A 12 4.13 -19.35 -32.59
CA GLY A 12 2.95 -19.80 -31.86
C GLY A 12 3.26 -20.16 -30.39
N GLU A 13 4.36 -20.87 -30.13
CA GLU A 13 4.80 -21.17 -28.76
C GLU A 13 5.17 -19.90 -27.97
N ILE A 14 5.87 -18.94 -28.59
CA ILE A 14 6.17 -17.66 -27.94
C ILE A 14 4.89 -16.89 -27.63
N CYS A 15 3.91 -16.89 -28.53
CA CYS A 15 2.64 -16.19 -28.31
C CYS A 15 1.88 -16.80 -27.13
N ILE A 16 1.80 -18.11 -27.03
CA ILE A 16 1.15 -18.81 -25.90
C ILE A 16 1.89 -18.56 -24.58
N ILE A 17 3.22 -18.54 -24.59
CA ILE A 17 4.01 -18.21 -23.40
C ILE A 17 3.76 -16.75 -22.96
N MET A 18 3.72 -15.82 -23.90
CA MET A 18 3.42 -14.42 -23.60
C MET A 18 2.02 -14.25 -23.02
N ASP A 19 1.01 -14.93 -23.56
CA ASP A 19 -0.36 -14.86 -23.05
C ASP A 19 -0.47 -15.47 -21.64
N THR A 20 0.20 -16.58 -21.37
CA THR A 20 0.23 -17.17 -20.02
C THR A 20 0.91 -16.26 -19.01
N ILE A 21 2.04 -15.67 -19.36
CA ILE A 21 2.75 -14.71 -18.48
C ILE A 21 1.88 -13.48 -18.19
N THR A 22 1.21 -12.93 -19.21
CA THR A 22 0.34 -11.75 -19.02
C THR A 22 -0.86 -12.08 -18.13
N MET A 23 -1.44 -13.27 -18.26
CA MET A 23 -2.54 -13.72 -17.40
C MET A 23 -2.07 -13.93 -15.95
N GLU A 24 -0.91 -14.51 -15.73
CA GLU A 24 -0.36 -14.68 -14.37
C GLU A 24 -0.06 -13.33 -13.69
N ILE A 25 0.52 -12.40 -14.43
CA ILE A 25 0.75 -11.03 -13.92
C ILE A 25 -0.58 -10.37 -13.57
N PHE A 26 -1.58 -10.47 -14.43
CA PHE A 26 -2.90 -9.87 -14.19
C PHE A 26 -3.59 -10.47 -12.96
N ILE A 27 -3.56 -11.78 -12.82
CA ILE A 27 -4.10 -12.48 -11.63
C ILE A 27 -3.31 -12.08 -10.38
N GLY A 28 -1.99 -11.95 -10.47
CA GLY A 28 -1.14 -11.48 -9.39
C GLY A 28 -1.51 -10.07 -8.92
N VAL A 29 -1.70 -9.15 -9.85
CA VAL A 29 -2.14 -7.78 -9.56
C VAL A 29 -3.52 -7.77 -8.90
N LEU A 30 -4.48 -8.56 -9.42
CA LEU A 30 -5.81 -8.67 -8.81
C LEU A 30 -5.76 -9.20 -7.39
N LYS A 31 -4.92 -10.19 -7.10
CA LYS A 31 -4.71 -10.72 -5.74
C LYS A 31 -4.18 -9.63 -4.79
N ILE A 32 -3.19 -8.84 -5.24
CA ILE A 32 -2.64 -7.73 -4.45
C ILE A 32 -3.72 -6.69 -4.18
N PHE A 33 -4.48 -6.28 -5.18
CA PHE A 33 -5.58 -5.32 -5.00
C PHE A 33 -6.67 -5.83 -4.06
N SER A 34 -7.07 -7.09 -4.20
CA SER A 34 -8.05 -7.74 -3.32
C SER A 34 -7.61 -7.78 -1.86
N PHE A 35 -6.31 -7.72 -1.60
CA PHE A 35 -5.76 -7.65 -0.26
C PHE A 35 -5.59 -6.22 0.24
N VAL A 36 -4.99 -5.34 -0.56
CA VAL A 36 -4.66 -3.96 -0.17
C VAL A 36 -5.90 -3.13 0.10
N VAL A 37 -6.95 -3.26 -0.72
CA VAL A 37 -8.17 -2.47 -0.57
C VAL A 37 -8.88 -2.72 0.78
N PRO A 38 -9.14 -3.96 1.23
CA PRO A 38 -9.71 -4.20 2.55
C PRO A 38 -8.82 -3.69 3.70
N VAL A 39 -7.50 -3.78 3.58
CA VAL A 39 -6.57 -3.23 4.58
C VAL A 39 -6.72 -1.72 4.69
N LEU A 40 -6.74 -1.01 3.56
CA LEU A 40 -6.91 0.46 3.55
C LEU A 40 -8.27 0.87 4.12
N VAL A 41 -9.34 0.14 3.80
CA VAL A 41 -10.67 0.38 4.39
C VAL A 41 -10.65 0.14 5.90
N SER A 42 -10.01 -0.92 6.37
CA SER A 42 -9.87 -1.22 7.78
C SER A 42 -9.11 -0.12 8.53
N VAL A 43 -8.04 0.41 7.95
CA VAL A 43 -7.29 1.55 8.51
C VAL A 43 -8.17 2.82 8.57
N ALA A 44 -8.96 3.11 7.53
CA ALA A 44 -9.88 4.24 7.53
C ALA A 44 -10.93 4.13 8.65
N LEU A 45 -11.47 2.92 8.87
CA LEU A 45 -12.39 2.66 9.98
C LEU A 45 -11.71 2.75 11.36
N LEU A 46 -10.47 2.30 11.47
CA LEU A 46 -9.69 2.42 12.70
C LEU A 46 -9.49 3.89 13.09
N VAL A 47 -9.10 4.74 12.15
CA VAL A 47 -8.95 6.19 12.35
C VAL A 47 -10.28 6.84 12.80
N TYR A 48 -11.39 6.40 12.21
CA TYR A 48 -12.72 6.85 12.64
C TYR A 48 -13.01 6.45 14.10
N LEU A 49 -12.76 5.20 14.48
CA LEU A 49 -12.95 4.70 15.83
C LEU A 49 -12.07 5.45 16.85
N GLU A 50 -10.79 5.66 16.52
CA GLU A 50 -9.87 6.43 17.34
C GLU A 50 -10.41 7.83 17.65
N ARG A 51 -10.86 8.56 16.64
CA ARG A 51 -11.45 9.91 16.81
C ARG A 51 -12.73 9.88 17.66
N LYS A 52 -13.56 8.84 17.54
CA LYS A 52 -14.76 8.65 18.38
C LYS A 52 -14.41 8.40 19.83
N VAL A 53 -13.48 7.51 20.08
CA VAL A 53 -13.04 7.14 21.44
C VAL A 53 -12.38 8.34 22.12
N LEU A 54 -11.46 9.04 21.43
CA LEU A 54 -10.83 10.25 21.96
C LEU A 54 -11.84 11.35 22.24
N GLY A 55 -12.85 11.52 21.37
CA GLY A 55 -13.96 12.45 21.62
C GLY A 55 -14.72 12.11 22.90
N ALA A 56 -15.05 10.83 23.11
CA ALA A 56 -15.76 10.38 24.31
C ALA A 56 -14.93 10.58 25.58
N VAL A 57 -13.63 10.26 25.55
CA VAL A 57 -12.71 10.47 26.70
C VAL A 57 -12.58 11.96 27.03
N GLN A 58 -12.60 12.84 26.02
CA GLN A 58 -12.51 14.28 26.19
C GLN A 58 -13.89 14.96 26.45
N LEU A 59 -14.94 14.17 26.73
CA LEU A 59 -16.32 14.65 26.95
C LEU A 59 -16.88 15.52 25.80
N ARG A 60 -16.42 15.28 24.56
CA ARG A 60 -16.91 15.93 23.36
C ARG A 60 -17.44 14.93 22.34
N ARG A 61 -18.27 15.40 21.41
CA ARG A 61 -18.76 14.53 20.33
C ARG A 61 -17.67 14.38 19.27
N GLY A 62 -17.33 13.14 18.92
CA GLY A 62 -16.50 12.81 17.76
C GLY A 62 -17.20 13.13 16.43
N PRO A 63 -16.60 12.76 15.27
CA PRO A 63 -17.19 13.01 13.96
C PRO A 63 -18.63 12.51 13.86
N ASN A 64 -19.57 13.38 13.43
CA ASN A 64 -21.01 13.06 13.40
C ASN A 64 -21.73 13.58 12.15
N VAL A 65 -21.10 14.45 11.34
CA VAL A 65 -21.79 15.21 10.28
C VAL A 65 -21.72 14.51 8.92
N VAL A 66 -20.57 13.88 8.58
CA VAL A 66 -20.37 13.31 7.24
C VAL A 66 -20.82 11.86 7.20
N GLY A 67 -21.98 11.62 6.57
CA GLY A 67 -22.63 10.31 6.49
C GLY A 67 -23.28 9.86 7.80
N PRO A 68 -23.91 8.67 7.83
CA PRO A 68 -24.57 8.18 9.04
C PRO A 68 -23.52 8.00 10.15
N PHE A 69 -23.76 8.66 11.28
CA PHE A 69 -22.88 8.68 12.45
C PHE A 69 -21.44 9.17 12.21
N GLY A 70 -21.14 9.79 11.06
CA GLY A 70 -19.82 10.29 10.71
C GLY A 70 -18.85 9.24 10.14
N ILE A 71 -19.32 8.09 9.72
CA ILE A 71 -18.48 6.99 9.19
C ILE A 71 -17.70 7.41 7.94
N LEU A 72 -18.28 8.25 7.08
CA LEU A 72 -17.66 8.71 5.84
C LEU A 72 -16.61 9.82 6.05
N GLN A 73 -16.39 10.26 7.30
CA GLN A 73 -15.43 11.33 7.58
C GLN A 73 -14.00 10.95 7.15
N SER A 74 -13.56 9.71 7.38
CA SER A 74 -12.22 9.27 6.97
C SER A 74 -12.04 9.32 5.46
N PHE A 75 -13.06 8.98 4.68
CA PHE A 75 -13.01 9.05 3.21
C PHE A 75 -13.02 10.51 2.72
N ALA A 76 -13.79 11.38 3.34
CA ALA A 76 -13.79 12.80 3.03
C ALA A 76 -12.42 13.43 3.32
N ASP A 77 -11.75 13.03 4.39
CA ASP A 77 -10.40 13.48 4.73
C ASP A 77 -9.36 13.01 3.68
N VAL A 78 -9.48 11.79 3.19
CA VAL A 78 -8.60 11.28 2.10
C VAL A 78 -8.78 12.09 0.82
N ILE A 79 -10.02 12.34 0.39
CA ILE A 79 -10.30 13.14 -0.81
C ILE A 79 -9.74 14.56 -0.64
N LYS A 80 -9.96 15.17 0.52
CA LYS A 80 -9.42 16.49 0.83
C LYS A 80 -7.89 16.53 0.75
N LEU A 81 -7.21 15.52 1.26
CA LEU A 81 -5.74 15.45 1.23
C LEU A 81 -5.20 15.24 -0.19
N ILE A 82 -5.88 14.45 -1.03
CA ILE A 82 -5.49 14.24 -2.44
C ILE A 82 -5.64 15.53 -3.26
N THR A 83 -6.69 16.32 -2.98
CA THR A 83 -6.95 17.58 -3.71
C THR A 83 -6.14 18.76 -3.19
N LYS A 84 -5.49 18.63 -2.03
CA LYS A 84 -4.69 19.69 -1.43
C LYS A 84 -3.31 19.77 -2.05
N GLU A 85 -2.82 20.96 -2.32
CA GLU A 85 -1.45 21.18 -2.82
C GLU A 85 -0.41 20.79 -1.77
N ASN A 86 0.66 20.13 -2.25
CA ASN A 86 1.79 19.74 -1.42
C ASN A 86 2.69 20.96 -1.15
N LEU A 87 2.81 21.35 0.12
CA LEU A 87 3.71 22.41 0.55
C LEU A 87 5.10 21.83 0.79
N LEU A 88 6.08 22.25 -0.03
CA LEU A 88 7.47 21.90 0.11
C LEU A 88 8.23 23.08 0.75
N PRO A 89 8.92 22.89 1.90
CA PRO A 89 9.75 23.93 2.48
C PRO A 89 10.84 24.40 1.52
N SER A 90 11.08 25.70 1.44
CA SER A 90 12.04 26.28 0.48
C SER A 90 13.48 25.83 0.71
N SER A 91 13.85 25.54 1.96
CA SER A 91 15.17 25.08 2.38
C SER A 91 15.35 23.56 2.37
N SER A 92 14.29 22.78 2.03
CA SER A 92 14.32 21.32 2.05
C SER A 92 14.90 20.72 0.77
N ASN A 93 15.48 19.51 0.89
CA ASN A 93 15.77 18.68 -0.26
C ASN A 93 14.48 18.04 -0.78
N LYS A 94 13.91 18.61 -1.84
CA LYS A 94 12.59 18.24 -2.38
C LYS A 94 12.46 16.76 -2.72
N PHE A 95 13.51 16.16 -3.30
CA PHE A 95 13.49 14.75 -3.67
C PHE A 95 13.38 13.83 -2.45
N LEU A 96 14.24 14.02 -1.47
CA LEU A 96 14.24 13.21 -0.24
C LEU A 96 12.97 13.44 0.59
N PHE A 97 12.46 14.67 0.60
CA PHE A 97 11.25 15.02 1.34
C PHE A 97 10.00 14.29 0.81
N ILE A 98 9.88 14.13 -0.51
CA ILE A 98 8.78 13.36 -1.12
C ILE A 98 9.04 11.85 -1.02
N PHE A 99 10.30 11.42 -1.14
CA PHE A 99 10.67 10.01 -1.12
C PHE A 99 10.44 9.35 0.24
N ALA A 100 10.67 10.07 1.32
CA ALA A 100 10.58 9.53 2.69
C ALA A 100 9.18 8.97 3.04
N PRO A 101 8.06 9.69 2.87
CA PRO A 101 6.73 9.14 3.14
C PRO A 101 6.33 8.02 2.16
N MET A 102 6.80 8.09 0.92
CA MET A 102 6.60 6.99 -0.02
C MET A 102 7.31 5.71 0.43
N LEU A 103 8.54 5.83 0.93
CA LEU A 103 9.31 4.71 1.45
C LEU A 103 8.59 4.05 2.63
N THR A 104 8.12 4.82 3.60
CA THR A 104 7.37 4.27 4.77
C THR A 104 6.09 3.57 4.35
N LEU A 105 5.34 4.12 3.40
CA LEU A 105 4.13 3.49 2.88
C LEU A 105 4.45 2.17 2.18
N ILE A 106 5.45 2.15 1.31
CA ILE A 106 5.86 0.94 0.58
C ILE A 106 6.29 -0.16 1.56
N LEU A 107 7.12 0.18 2.55
CA LEU A 107 7.60 -0.78 3.55
C LEU A 107 6.45 -1.33 4.41
N SER A 108 5.49 -0.49 4.80
CA SER A 108 4.32 -0.95 5.54
C SER A 108 3.45 -1.93 4.72
N LEU A 109 3.25 -1.67 3.43
CA LEU A 109 2.52 -2.58 2.55
C LEU A 109 3.28 -3.90 2.32
N ILE A 110 4.60 -3.84 2.18
CA ILE A 110 5.46 -5.03 2.03
C ILE A 110 5.42 -5.89 3.29
N ALA A 111 5.36 -5.30 4.49
CA ALA A 111 5.21 -6.05 5.73
C ALA A 111 3.93 -6.91 5.76
N TRP A 112 2.84 -6.42 5.17
CA TRP A 112 1.58 -7.17 5.09
C TRP A 112 1.64 -8.42 4.17
N ALA A 113 2.61 -8.49 3.26
CA ALA A 113 2.73 -9.61 2.33
C ALA A 113 2.94 -10.98 3.00
N VAL A 114 3.52 -10.99 4.20
CA VAL A 114 3.83 -12.22 4.96
C VAL A 114 2.73 -12.58 5.95
N ILE A 115 1.82 -11.64 6.27
CA ILE A 115 0.77 -11.86 7.25
C ILE A 115 -0.35 -12.73 6.63
N PRO A 116 -0.64 -13.91 7.19
CA PRO A 116 -1.70 -14.77 6.67
C PRO A 116 -3.08 -14.18 6.97
N VAL A 117 -3.89 -14.01 5.95
CA VAL A 117 -5.30 -13.58 6.09
C VAL A 117 -6.20 -14.77 6.37
N SER A 118 -5.85 -15.94 5.87
CA SER A 118 -6.57 -17.19 6.07
C SER A 118 -5.57 -18.33 6.16
N SER A 119 -6.00 -19.47 6.64
CA SER A 119 -5.19 -20.69 6.72
C SER A 119 -4.60 -21.14 5.37
N THR A 120 -5.24 -20.74 4.28
CA THR A 120 -4.82 -21.13 2.90
C THR A 120 -4.34 -19.94 2.07
N TYR A 121 -4.53 -18.69 2.54
CA TYR A 121 -4.25 -17.50 1.73
C TYR A 121 -3.15 -16.65 2.37
N VAL A 122 -1.96 -16.77 1.79
CA VAL A 122 -0.78 -15.93 2.11
C VAL A 122 -0.23 -15.41 0.79
N ILE A 123 0.13 -14.14 0.71
CA ILE A 123 0.69 -13.56 -0.51
C ILE A 123 2.10 -14.10 -0.76
N ALA A 124 2.95 -14.10 0.29
CA ALA A 124 4.31 -14.62 0.24
C ALA A 124 4.53 -15.60 1.38
N ASN A 125 4.65 -16.90 1.02
CA ASN A 125 4.95 -17.96 2.00
C ASN A 125 6.48 -18.07 2.17
N ILE A 126 7.01 -17.41 3.20
CA ILE A 126 8.43 -17.37 3.51
C ILE A 126 8.66 -18.11 4.83
N ASN A 127 9.56 -19.11 4.83
CA ASN A 127 9.88 -19.93 6.01
C ASN A 127 10.41 -19.11 7.20
N ILE A 128 11.05 -17.95 6.94
CA ILE A 128 11.63 -17.04 7.92
C ILE A 128 10.82 -15.73 8.03
N GLY A 129 9.48 -15.83 7.95
CA GLY A 129 8.58 -14.68 7.93
C GLY A 129 8.74 -13.69 9.09
N ILE A 130 9.03 -14.19 10.31
CA ILE A 130 9.26 -13.34 11.49
C ILE A 130 10.51 -12.47 11.32
N LEU A 131 11.62 -13.04 10.85
CA LEU A 131 12.85 -12.28 10.59
C LEU A 131 12.65 -11.23 9.50
N TYR A 132 11.87 -11.58 8.48
CA TYR A 132 11.47 -10.65 7.43
C TYR A 132 10.67 -9.46 7.98
N LEU A 133 9.70 -9.69 8.88
CA LEU A 133 8.94 -8.62 9.51
C LEU A 133 9.82 -7.69 10.36
N PHE A 134 10.76 -8.24 11.12
CA PHE A 134 11.72 -7.44 11.87
C PHE A 134 12.63 -6.62 10.95
N ALA A 135 13.11 -7.18 9.86
CA ALA A 135 13.92 -6.46 8.88
C ALA A 135 13.14 -5.29 8.26
N VAL A 136 11.92 -5.54 7.77
CA VAL A 136 11.10 -4.52 7.13
C VAL A 136 10.70 -3.42 8.12
N SER A 137 10.33 -3.76 9.36
CA SER A 137 10.00 -2.77 10.39
C SER A 137 11.20 -1.90 10.77
N SER A 138 12.41 -2.48 10.82
CA SER A 138 13.65 -1.73 11.04
C SER A 138 13.93 -0.74 9.90
N PHE A 139 13.68 -1.12 8.65
CA PHE A 139 13.79 -0.21 7.51
C PHE A 139 12.75 0.92 7.55
N GLY A 140 11.56 0.69 8.12
CA GLY A 140 10.53 1.72 8.30
C GLY A 140 11.02 2.95 9.07
N VAL A 141 11.93 2.77 10.01
CA VAL A 141 12.53 3.86 10.81
C VAL A 141 13.33 4.83 9.92
N TYR A 142 14.01 4.32 8.90
CA TYR A 142 14.78 5.18 7.99
C TYR A 142 13.90 6.19 7.25
N GLY A 143 12.66 5.85 6.93
CA GLY A 143 11.75 6.80 6.31
C GLY A 143 11.49 8.03 7.19
N VAL A 144 11.33 7.84 8.50
CA VAL A 144 11.14 8.93 9.46
C VAL A 144 12.40 9.77 9.61
N ILE A 145 13.56 9.12 9.71
CA ILE A 145 14.88 9.81 9.83
C ILE A 145 15.16 10.64 8.57
N ILE A 146 14.93 10.07 7.38
CA ILE A 146 15.13 10.77 6.10
C ILE A 146 14.17 11.97 5.98
N ALA A 147 12.93 11.84 6.44
CA ALA A 147 11.96 12.94 6.43
C ALA A 147 12.45 14.12 7.31
N GLY A 148 12.93 13.82 8.52
CA GLY A 148 13.50 14.82 9.41
C GLY A 148 14.75 15.49 8.84
N TRP A 149 15.66 14.71 8.26
CA TRP A 149 16.88 15.24 7.65
C TRP A 149 16.57 16.07 6.39
N ALA A 150 15.66 15.60 5.55
CA ALA A 150 15.28 16.29 4.32
C ALA A 150 14.57 17.63 4.56
N SER A 151 13.89 17.79 5.70
CA SER A 151 13.21 19.04 6.06
C SER A 151 14.17 20.16 6.47
N ASN A 152 15.47 19.85 6.67
CA ASN A 152 16.50 20.77 7.13
C ASN A 152 16.14 21.44 8.48
N SER A 153 15.51 20.67 9.35
CA SER A 153 15.07 21.09 10.67
C SER A 153 16.11 20.73 11.75
#